data_96decb5a202400260088b432e6a57ac0
#
_entry.id   96decb5a202400260088b432e6a57ac0
#
_cell.length_a   1.000
_cell.length_b   1.000
_cell.length_c   1.000
_cell.angle_alpha   90.00
_cell.angle_beta   90.00
_cell.angle_gamma   90.00
#
_symmetry.space_group_name_H-M   'P 1'
#
loop_
_entity.id
_entity.type
_entity.pdbx_description
1 polymer ?
#
loop_
_entity_poly.entity_id
_entity_poly.type
_entity_poly.pdbx_seq_one_letter_code
_entity_poly.pdbx_strand_id
1 'polypeptide(L)'
;MKNILKFLIDIGKLKSVLRKGITFYGVKNPDSATDHSFRMAMMIWLFGKEKNINIKKALKIALIHDICKVLTGDITPYDGLLPKNKKERDKFVKRWRRLSLREKERRHIQKFKKEYGALKKLISQLPPKIKEEIEKTWLDYHRSESPEARFVSQIDITENLLEAFEWWKKNKKFPTQPWWEHVEEVIDDPSLLKFLKEIEKGELGRK
;
A
#
# COMPACT_ATOMS: atom_id res chain seq x y z
N MET A 1 27.25 -14.24 -1.64
CA MET A 1 26.12 -14.93 -2.30
C MET A 1 25.14 -15.55 -1.30
N LYS A 2 25.58 -16.27 -0.24
CA LYS A 2 24.70 -16.90 0.78
C LYS A 2 23.67 -15.92 1.39
N ASN A 3 24.09 -14.72 1.76
CA ASN A 3 23.21 -13.71 2.37
C ASN A 3 22.17 -13.14 1.38
N ILE A 4 22.55 -13.00 0.10
CA ILE A 4 21.62 -12.59 -0.96
C ILE A 4 20.58 -13.68 -1.19
N LEU A 5 21.02 -14.96 -1.25
CA LEU A 5 20.09 -16.08 -1.39
C LEU A 5 19.07 -16.11 -0.22
N LYS A 6 19.55 -15.97 1.02
CA LYS A 6 18.67 -15.90 2.20
C LYS A 6 17.68 -14.74 2.09
N PHE A 7 18.13 -13.55 1.74
CA PHE A 7 17.27 -12.38 1.54
C PHE A 7 16.19 -12.64 0.47
N LEU A 8 16.56 -13.22 -0.69
CA LEU A 8 15.62 -13.54 -1.76
C LEU A 8 14.56 -14.59 -1.33
N ILE A 9 14.97 -15.59 -0.54
CA ILE A 9 14.02 -16.56 0.05
C ILE A 9 13.07 -15.85 1.03
N ASP A 10 13.59 -14.94 1.85
CA ASP A 10 12.78 -14.24 2.83
C ASP A 10 11.77 -13.30 2.15
N ILE A 11 12.17 -12.47 1.18
CA ILE A 11 11.21 -11.60 0.48
C ILE A 11 10.19 -12.39 -0.35
N GLY A 12 10.51 -13.59 -0.80
CA GLY A 12 9.55 -14.48 -1.46
C GLY A 12 8.33 -14.82 -0.60
N LYS A 13 8.41 -14.64 0.73
CA LYS A 13 7.27 -14.82 1.65
C LYS A 13 6.21 -13.74 1.52
N LEU A 14 6.50 -12.60 0.87
CA LEU A 14 5.52 -11.54 0.59
C LEU A 14 4.29 -12.04 -0.17
N LYS A 15 4.45 -13.04 -1.02
CA LYS A 15 3.33 -13.69 -1.73
C LYS A 15 2.26 -14.30 -0.80
N SER A 16 2.61 -14.53 0.47
CA SER A 16 1.68 -15.04 1.49
C SER A 16 1.22 -13.95 2.48
N VAL A 17 1.67 -12.71 2.31
CA VAL A 17 1.23 -11.57 3.13
C VAL A 17 0.04 -10.93 2.45
N LEU A 18 -1.16 -11.25 2.93
CA LEU A 18 -2.42 -10.76 2.36
C LEU A 18 -2.71 -9.32 2.77
N ARG A 19 -3.36 -8.57 1.86
CA ARG A 19 -3.81 -7.18 2.06
C ARG A 19 -4.94 -7.13 3.09
N LYS A 20 -4.63 -6.70 4.31
CA LYS A 20 -5.51 -6.81 5.47
C LYS A 20 -6.70 -5.86 5.42
N GLY A 21 -6.54 -4.68 4.82
CA GLY A 21 -7.62 -3.71 4.68
C GLY A 21 -8.88 -4.27 4.00
N ILE A 22 -8.70 -5.06 2.96
CA ILE A 22 -9.78 -5.73 2.22
C ILE A 22 -10.42 -6.86 3.05
N THR A 23 -9.63 -7.59 3.86
CA THR A 23 -10.17 -8.69 4.68
C THR A 23 -11.18 -8.24 5.72
N PHE A 24 -11.13 -6.98 6.16
CA PHE A 24 -12.10 -6.43 7.11
C PHE A 24 -13.55 -6.50 6.60
N TYR A 25 -13.73 -6.53 5.29
CA TYR A 25 -15.03 -6.60 4.62
C TYR A 25 -15.43 -8.04 4.26
N GLY A 26 -14.75 -9.05 4.81
CA GLY A 26 -15.12 -10.46 4.66
C GLY A 26 -14.57 -11.12 3.40
N VAL A 27 -13.66 -10.47 2.70
CA VAL A 27 -12.94 -11.05 1.56
C VAL A 27 -11.98 -12.13 2.08
N LYS A 28 -12.10 -13.35 1.55
CA LYS A 28 -11.31 -14.50 2.01
C LYS A 28 -9.93 -14.58 1.36
N ASN A 29 -9.84 -14.21 0.09
CA ASN A 29 -8.62 -14.30 -0.71
C ASN A 29 -8.32 -12.93 -1.34
N PRO A 30 -7.88 -11.92 -0.55
CA PRO A 30 -7.45 -10.64 -1.08
C PRO A 30 -6.11 -10.79 -1.80
N ASP A 31 -5.72 -9.76 -2.54
CA ASP A 31 -4.39 -9.67 -3.12
C ASP A 31 -3.30 -9.77 -2.04
N SER A 32 -2.15 -10.29 -2.40
CA SER A 32 -0.95 -10.27 -1.56
C SER A 32 -0.19 -8.95 -1.70
N ALA A 33 0.75 -8.70 -0.79
CA ALA A 33 1.68 -7.57 -0.92
C ALA A 33 2.51 -7.64 -2.22
N THR A 34 2.72 -8.84 -2.76
CA THR A 34 3.43 -9.02 -4.05
C THR A 34 2.55 -8.61 -5.23
N ASP A 35 1.28 -9.01 -5.24
CA ASP A 35 0.33 -8.65 -6.30
C ASP A 35 0.16 -7.14 -6.37
N HIS A 36 0.00 -6.50 -5.22
CA HIS A 36 -0.03 -5.06 -5.06
C HIS A 36 1.24 -4.38 -5.63
N SER A 37 2.43 -4.78 -5.19
CA SER A 37 3.69 -4.18 -5.65
C SER A 37 3.89 -4.37 -7.16
N PHE A 38 3.47 -5.51 -7.72
CA PHE A 38 3.51 -5.74 -9.16
C PHE A 38 2.59 -4.76 -9.90
N ARG A 39 1.33 -4.62 -9.47
CA ARG A 39 0.39 -3.71 -10.12
C ARG A 39 0.81 -2.25 -9.98
N MET A 40 1.35 -1.85 -8.82
CA MET A 40 1.98 -0.54 -8.66
C MET A 40 3.10 -0.29 -9.66
N ALA A 41 4.00 -1.26 -9.86
CA ALA A 41 5.10 -1.13 -10.83
C ALA A 41 4.58 -0.94 -12.26
N MET A 42 3.53 -1.67 -12.65
CA MET A 42 2.86 -1.48 -13.94
C MET A 42 2.23 -0.10 -14.05
N MET A 43 1.54 0.38 -13.02
CA MET A 43 0.95 1.73 -13.00
C MET A 43 2.03 2.81 -13.10
N ILE A 44 3.15 2.67 -12.39
CA ILE A 44 4.28 3.61 -12.47
C ILE A 44 4.83 3.67 -13.91
N TRP A 45 4.98 2.53 -14.56
CA TRP A 45 5.45 2.49 -15.94
C TRP A 45 4.48 3.19 -16.89
N LEU A 46 3.18 2.93 -16.75
CA LEU A 46 2.15 3.50 -17.63
C LEU A 46 1.95 5.00 -17.41
N PHE A 47 1.79 5.44 -16.15
CA PHE A 47 1.48 6.84 -15.81
C PHE A 47 2.72 7.72 -15.64
N GLY A 48 3.89 7.13 -15.43
CA GLY A 48 5.13 7.88 -15.22
C GLY A 48 5.88 8.26 -16.50
N LYS A 49 5.54 7.64 -17.65
CA LYS A 49 6.30 7.78 -18.90
C LYS A 49 6.45 9.22 -19.38
N GLU A 50 5.43 10.03 -19.20
CA GLU A 50 5.38 11.44 -19.65
C GLU A 50 5.75 12.43 -18.53
N LYS A 51 6.21 11.93 -17.38
CA LYS A 51 6.56 12.76 -16.23
C LYS A 51 8.05 13.03 -16.17
N ASN A 52 8.42 14.19 -15.67
CA ASN A 52 9.81 14.53 -15.40
C ASN A 52 10.27 13.92 -14.06
N ILE A 53 10.30 12.58 -14.00
CA ILE A 53 10.74 11.79 -12.84
C ILE A 53 11.65 10.64 -13.28
N ASN A 54 12.44 10.14 -12.36
CA ASN A 54 13.28 8.96 -12.60
C ASN A 54 12.44 7.68 -12.43
N ILE A 55 11.92 7.14 -13.53
CA ILE A 55 11.12 5.91 -13.55
C ILE A 55 11.82 4.73 -12.90
N LYS A 56 13.13 4.57 -13.12
CA LYS A 56 13.92 3.49 -12.49
C LYS A 56 13.91 3.60 -10.97
N LYS A 57 14.00 4.83 -10.43
CA LYS A 57 13.89 5.09 -8.98
C LYS A 57 12.48 4.82 -8.48
N ALA A 58 11.45 5.28 -9.19
CA ALA A 58 10.04 5.04 -8.83
C ALA A 58 9.72 3.53 -8.79
N LEU A 59 10.18 2.75 -9.78
CA LEU A 59 10.03 1.30 -9.79
C LEU A 59 10.75 0.62 -8.62
N LYS A 60 11.97 1.08 -8.25
CA LYS A 60 12.65 0.57 -7.05
C LYS A 60 11.86 0.84 -5.79
N ILE A 61 11.25 2.04 -5.66
CA ILE A 61 10.38 2.37 -4.52
C ILE A 61 9.21 1.40 -4.46
N ALA A 62 8.50 1.16 -5.56
CA ALA A 62 7.36 0.22 -5.60
C ALA A 62 7.75 -1.20 -5.17
N LEU A 63 8.95 -1.67 -5.55
CA LEU A 63 9.43 -2.99 -5.16
C LEU A 63 9.85 -3.07 -3.70
N ILE A 64 10.27 -1.95 -3.10
CA ILE A 64 10.91 -1.94 -1.77
C ILE A 64 9.96 -1.47 -0.67
N HIS A 65 8.94 -0.63 -0.97
CA HIS A 65 8.12 0.04 0.04
C HIS A 65 7.52 -0.93 1.09
N ASP A 66 7.13 -2.12 0.67
CA ASP A 66 6.41 -3.12 1.47
C ASP A 66 7.23 -4.35 1.88
N ILE A 67 8.54 -4.43 1.55
CA ILE A 67 9.33 -5.64 1.88
C ILE A 67 9.43 -5.94 3.37
N CYS A 68 9.32 -4.94 4.23
CA CYS A 68 9.28 -5.09 5.69
C CYS A 68 8.09 -5.95 6.16
N LYS A 69 7.00 -6.01 5.39
CA LYS A 69 5.82 -6.82 5.69
C LYS A 69 6.08 -8.32 5.77
N VAL A 70 7.20 -8.80 5.23
CA VAL A 70 7.69 -10.17 5.46
C VAL A 70 7.79 -10.51 6.95
N LEU A 71 8.19 -9.52 7.78
CA LEU A 71 8.39 -9.71 9.22
C LEU A 71 7.25 -9.13 10.05
N THR A 72 6.55 -8.11 9.57
CA THR A 72 5.48 -7.43 10.33
C THR A 72 4.09 -7.92 9.98
N GLY A 73 3.92 -8.58 8.84
CA GLY A 73 2.61 -8.71 8.22
C GLY A 73 2.10 -7.37 7.71
N ASP A 74 0.90 -7.35 7.17
CA ASP A 74 0.23 -6.11 6.75
C ASP A 74 -0.37 -5.40 7.98
N ILE A 75 0.22 -4.29 8.39
CA ILE A 75 -0.23 -3.49 9.53
C ILE A 75 -1.15 -2.38 9.04
N THR A 76 -2.37 -2.35 9.58
CA THR A 76 -3.32 -1.27 9.33
C THR A 76 -3.40 -0.29 10.50
N PRO A 77 -3.85 0.95 10.28
CA PRO A 77 -4.09 1.90 11.36
C PRO A 77 -5.15 1.44 12.39
N TYR A 78 -5.88 0.39 12.06
CA TYR A 78 -7.01 -0.14 12.86
C TYR A 78 -6.67 -1.43 13.60
N ASP A 79 -5.43 -1.91 13.50
CA ASP A 79 -4.98 -3.10 14.22
C ASP A 79 -5.18 -2.92 15.73
N GLY A 80 -5.74 -3.96 16.36
CA GLY A 80 -6.08 -3.94 17.77
C GLY A 80 -7.35 -3.16 18.15
N LEU A 81 -7.98 -2.43 17.21
CA LEU A 81 -9.24 -1.73 17.45
C LEU A 81 -10.47 -2.53 17.02
N LEU A 82 -10.28 -3.52 16.14
CA LEU A 82 -11.40 -4.28 15.59
C LEU A 82 -12.02 -5.19 16.66
N PRO A 83 -13.33 -5.07 16.93
CA PRO A 83 -14.05 -5.98 17.81
C PRO A 83 -13.95 -7.43 17.34
N LYS A 84 -13.88 -8.37 18.28
CA LYS A 84 -13.90 -9.81 17.96
C LYS A 84 -15.27 -10.24 17.40
N ASN A 85 -16.35 -9.65 17.91
CA ASN A 85 -17.70 -9.93 17.48
C ASN A 85 -17.95 -9.34 16.08
N LYS A 86 -18.49 -10.16 15.15
CA LYS A 86 -18.76 -9.77 13.77
C LYS A 86 -19.70 -8.57 13.65
N LYS A 87 -20.82 -8.57 14.40
CA LYS A 87 -21.84 -7.52 14.34
C LYS A 87 -21.30 -6.16 14.83
N GLU A 88 -20.46 -6.19 15.87
CA GLU A 88 -19.79 -5.00 16.38
C GLU A 88 -18.69 -4.52 15.43
N ARG A 89 -17.96 -5.46 14.80
CA ARG A 89 -16.95 -5.15 13.79
C ARG A 89 -17.57 -4.45 12.58
N ASP A 90 -18.70 -4.93 12.08
CA ASP A 90 -19.41 -4.29 10.97
C ASP A 90 -19.84 -2.86 11.30
N LYS A 91 -20.27 -2.62 12.55
CA LYS A 91 -20.56 -1.26 13.05
C LYS A 91 -19.30 -0.41 13.16
N PHE A 92 -18.21 -0.99 13.66
CA PHE A 92 -16.94 -0.30 13.82
C PHE A 92 -16.35 0.09 12.46
N VAL A 93 -16.34 -0.82 11.49
CA VAL A 93 -15.81 -0.58 10.14
C VAL A 93 -16.51 0.60 9.45
N LYS A 94 -17.81 0.78 9.68
CA LYS A 94 -18.55 1.96 9.19
C LYS A 94 -18.11 3.29 9.83
N ARG A 95 -17.42 3.26 10.97
CA ARG A 95 -16.98 4.43 11.74
C ARG A 95 -15.48 4.60 11.83
N TRP A 96 -14.71 3.68 11.27
CA TRP A 96 -13.26 3.60 11.49
C TRP A 96 -12.48 4.86 11.08
N ARG A 97 -13.00 5.65 10.14
CA ARG A 97 -12.43 6.92 9.69
C ARG A 97 -12.53 8.06 10.71
N ARG A 98 -13.30 7.85 11.76
CA ARG A 98 -13.51 8.84 12.82
C ARG A 98 -12.46 8.78 13.93
N LEU A 99 -11.31 8.15 13.69
CA LEU A 99 -10.16 8.32 14.58
C LEU A 99 -9.73 9.79 14.55
N SER A 100 -9.43 10.35 15.72
CA SER A 100 -8.88 11.70 15.81
C SER A 100 -7.55 11.80 15.04
N LEU A 101 -7.21 12.99 14.56
CA LEU A 101 -5.93 13.25 13.90
C LEU A 101 -4.76 12.76 14.76
N ARG A 102 -4.76 13.11 16.04
CA ARG A 102 -3.74 12.70 17.01
C ARG A 102 -3.60 11.17 17.11
N GLU A 103 -4.72 10.44 17.07
CA GLU A 103 -4.68 8.97 17.12
C GLU A 103 -4.15 8.38 15.80
N LYS A 104 -4.54 8.94 14.65
CA LYS A 104 -3.99 8.56 13.34
C LYS A 104 -2.47 8.77 13.30
N GLU A 105 -1.98 9.93 13.71
CA GLU A 105 -0.55 10.25 13.77
C GLU A 105 0.22 9.31 14.70
N ARG A 106 -0.30 9.10 15.92
CA ARG A 106 0.31 8.16 16.88
C ARG A 106 0.47 6.76 16.30
N ARG A 107 -0.57 6.25 15.62
CA ARG A 107 -0.57 4.93 14.99
C ARG A 107 0.36 4.87 13.79
N HIS A 108 0.40 5.93 13.00
CA HIS A 108 1.35 6.06 11.90
C HIS A 108 2.80 5.98 12.38
N ILE A 109 3.15 6.72 13.44
CA ILE A 109 4.49 6.68 14.05
C ILE A 109 4.81 5.26 14.58
N GLN A 110 3.85 4.60 15.23
CA GLN A 110 4.05 3.24 15.74
C GLN A 110 4.25 2.22 14.59
N LYS A 111 3.44 2.33 13.53
CA LYS A 111 3.59 1.51 12.32
C LYS A 111 4.98 1.72 11.72
N PHE A 112 5.36 2.97 11.46
CA PHE A 112 6.68 3.31 10.91
C PHE A 112 7.83 2.71 11.73
N LYS A 113 7.81 2.85 13.06
CA LYS A 113 8.85 2.29 13.93
C LYS A 113 8.96 0.77 13.81
N LYS A 114 7.83 0.06 13.76
CA LYS A 114 7.80 -1.40 13.59
C LYS A 114 8.33 -1.81 12.23
N GLU A 115 7.86 -1.19 11.17
CA GLU A 115 8.24 -1.49 9.78
C GLU A 115 9.71 -1.16 9.54
N TYR A 116 10.21 -0.03 10.02
CA TYR A 116 11.63 0.32 9.92
C TYR A 116 12.54 -0.64 10.70
N GLY A 117 12.14 -1.05 11.90
CA GLY A 117 12.86 -2.08 12.66
C GLY A 117 12.92 -3.42 11.92
N ALA A 118 11.81 -3.82 11.30
CA ALA A 118 11.73 -5.02 10.48
C ALA A 118 12.58 -4.92 9.21
N LEU A 119 12.54 -3.78 8.52
CA LEU A 119 13.41 -3.51 7.37
C LEU A 119 14.87 -3.69 7.73
N LYS A 120 15.35 -3.02 8.78
CA LYS A 120 16.75 -3.10 9.23
C LYS A 120 17.17 -4.54 9.52
N LYS A 121 16.29 -5.33 10.17
CA LYS A 121 16.54 -6.75 10.42
C LYS A 121 16.63 -7.55 9.12
N LEU A 122 15.70 -7.32 8.19
CA LEU A 122 15.63 -8.04 6.91
C LEU A 122 16.90 -7.82 6.05
N ILE A 123 17.38 -6.57 5.98
CA ILE A 123 18.53 -6.20 5.16
C ILE A 123 19.87 -6.29 5.89
N SER A 124 19.89 -6.69 7.18
CA SER A 124 21.10 -6.65 8.04
C SER A 124 22.30 -7.39 7.46
N GLN A 125 22.06 -8.50 6.76
CA GLN A 125 23.07 -9.39 6.21
C GLN A 125 23.48 -9.08 4.76
N LEU A 126 22.85 -8.08 4.15
CA LEU A 126 23.16 -7.68 2.78
C LEU A 126 24.50 -6.91 2.71
N PRO A 127 25.17 -6.92 1.53
CA PRO A 127 26.35 -6.08 1.31
C PRO A 127 26.07 -4.61 1.62
N PRO A 128 27.03 -3.85 2.20
CA PRO A 128 26.78 -2.49 2.70
C PRO A 128 26.14 -1.55 1.67
N LYS A 129 26.61 -1.55 0.43
CA LYS A 129 26.06 -0.69 -0.65
C LYS A 129 24.60 -1.01 -0.97
N ILE A 130 24.23 -2.31 -1.03
CA ILE A 130 22.85 -2.75 -1.32
C ILE A 130 21.96 -2.42 -0.13
N LYS A 131 22.42 -2.67 1.08
CA LYS A 131 21.72 -2.34 2.32
C LYS A 131 21.41 -0.85 2.38
N GLU A 132 22.38 0.00 2.16
CA GLU A 132 22.23 1.46 2.17
C GLU A 132 21.23 1.94 1.09
N GLU A 133 21.32 1.40 -0.13
CA GLU A 133 20.41 1.74 -1.21
C GLU A 133 18.95 1.38 -0.87
N ILE A 134 18.70 0.17 -0.34
CA ILE A 134 17.36 -0.27 0.06
C ILE A 134 16.83 0.63 1.18
N GLU A 135 17.63 0.89 2.21
CA GLU A 135 17.24 1.71 3.36
C GLU A 135 16.90 3.15 2.94
N LYS A 136 17.75 3.80 2.14
CA LYS A 136 17.51 5.15 1.61
C LYS A 136 16.24 5.20 0.75
N THR A 137 16.05 4.22 -0.13
CA THR A 137 14.88 4.16 -1.01
C THR A 137 13.58 3.98 -0.21
N TRP A 138 13.61 3.15 0.82
CA TRP A 138 12.48 2.93 1.71
C TRP A 138 12.14 4.18 2.54
N LEU A 139 13.16 4.86 3.08
CA LEU A 139 12.98 6.10 3.83
C LEU A 139 12.47 7.24 2.95
N ASP A 140 12.95 7.36 1.72
CA ASP A 140 12.46 8.35 0.75
C ASP A 140 10.93 8.19 0.53
N TYR A 141 10.46 6.95 0.34
CA TYR A 141 9.02 6.66 0.21
C TYR A 141 8.23 7.11 1.45
N HIS A 142 8.64 6.67 2.63
CA HIS A 142 7.92 6.95 3.87
C HIS A 142 7.94 8.42 4.31
N ARG A 143 8.90 9.19 3.83
CA ARG A 143 9.02 10.64 4.10
C ARG A 143 8.52 11.50 2.95
N SER A 144 8.18 10.89 1.81
CA SER A 144 7.75 11.58 0.59
C SER A 144 8.71 12.69 0.17
N GLU A 145 10.04 12.45 0.30
CA GLU A 145 11.07 13.46 0.08
C GLU A 145 11.21 13.82 -1.40
N SER A 146 11.30 12.81 -2.28
CA SER A 146 11.51 13.04 -3.71
C SER A 146 10.20 13.10 -4.51
N PRO A 147 10.23 13.71 -5.72
CA PRO A 147 9.10 13.66 -6.65
C PRO A 147 8.65 12.23 -6.95
N GLU A 148 9.60 11.29 -7.11
CA GLU A 148 9.31 9.88 -7.33
C GLU A 148 8.55 9.28 -6.15
N ALA A 149 8.99 9.54 -4.93
CA ALA A 149 8.35 9.03 -3.72
C ALA A 149 6.91 9.54 -3.57
N ARG A 150 6.67 10.84 -3.83
CA ARG A 150 5.32 11.43 -3.83
C ARG A 150 4.43 10.81 -4.89
N PHE A 151 4.94 10.64 -6.10
CA PHE A 151 4.20 9.99 -7.18
C PHE A 151 3.86 8.53 -6.84
N VAL A 152 4.83 7.75 -6.34
CA VAL A 152 4.61 6.36 -5.94
C VAL A 152 3.61 6.24 -4.79
N SER A 153 3.60 7.18 -3.85
CA SER A 153 2.59 7.22 -2.77
C SER A 153 1.17 7.43 -3.33
N GLN A 154 1.00 8.27 -4.35
CA GLN A 154 -0.28 8.43 -5.01
C GLN A 154 -0.69 7.18 -5.82
N ILE A 155 0.27 6.52 -6.46
CA ILE A 155 0.04 5.22 -7.13
C ILE A 155 -0.42 4.16 -6.13
N ASP A 156 0.22 4.05 -4.95
CA ASP A 156 -0.18 3.12 -3.89
C ASP A 156 -1.65 3.32 -3.49
N ILE A 157 -2.05 4.57 -3.23
CA ILE A 157 -3.42 4.89 -2.83
C ILE A 157 -4.41 4.60 -3.96
N THR A 158 -4.05 4.92 -5.21
CA THR A 158 -4.87 4.63 -6.39
C THR A 158 -5.03 3.13 -6.62
N GLU A 159 -3.95 2.37 -6.42
CA GLU A 159 -3.96 0.91 -6.53
C GLU A 159 -4.88 0.26 -5.48
N ASN A 160 -4.85 0.77 -4.25
CA ASN A 160 -5.76 0.31 -3.21
C ASN A 160 -7.25 0.51 -3.58
N LEU A 161 -7.59 1.64 -4.22
CA LEU A 161 -8.94 1.87 -4.74
C LEU A 161 -9.26 0.90 -5.87
N LEU A 162 -8.32 0.65 -6.77
CA LEU A 162 -8.51 -0.28 -7.89
C LEU A 162 -8.81 -1.70 -7.40
N GLU A 163 -8.10 -2.19 -6.38
CA GLU A 163 -8.41 -3.47 -5.73
C GLU A 163 -9.83 -3.46 -5.14
N ALA A 164 -10.21 -2.39 -4.46
CA ALA A 164 -11.56 -2.26 -3.90
C ALA A 164 -12.64 -2.25 -5.00
N PHE A 165 -12.38 -1.58 -6.13
CA PHE A 165 -13.26 -1.56 -7.29
C PHE A 165 -13.42 -2.95 -7.94
N GLU A 166 -12.36 -3.74 -8.02
CA GLU A 166 -12.43 -5.13 -8.49
C GLU A 166 -13.33 -5.99 -7.60
N TRP A 167 -13.25 -5.81 -6.28
CA TRP A 167 -14.14 -6.49 -5.35
C TRP A 167 -15.58 -6.01 -5.46
N TRP A 168 -15.81 -4.72 -5.66
CA TRP A 168 -17.13 -4.18 -5.95
C TRP A 168 -17.69 -4.72 -7.29
N LYS A 169 -16.88 -4.90 -8.31
CA LYS A 169 -17.33 -5.55 -9.57
C LYS A 169 -17.84 -6.96 -9.32
N LYS A 170 -17.18 -7.72 -8.45
CA LYS A 170 -17.59 -9.10 -8.07
C LYS A 170 -18.81 -9.08 -7.13
N ASN A 171 -18.94 -8.09 -6.27
CA ASN A 171 -20.03 -7.94 -5.30
C ASN A 171 -20.39 -6.47 -5.14
N LYS A 172 -21.49 -6.04 -5.76
CA LYS A 172 -22.00 -4.65 -5.74
C LYS A 172 -22.32 -4.10 -4.34
N LYS A 173 -22.34 -4.95 -3.31
CA LYS A 173 -22.49 -4.55 -1.90
C LYS A 173 -21.16 -4.28 -1.20
N PHE A 174 -20.03 -4.53 -1.88
CA PHE A 174 -18.73 -4.19 -1.32
C PHE A 174 -18.57 -2.68 -1.24
N PRO A 175 -18.21 -2.10 -0.08
CA PRO A 175 -18.10 -0.65 0.06
C PRO A 175 -16.77 -0.15 -0.52
N THR A 176 -16.82 0.74 -1.48
CA THR A 176 -15.63 1.41 -2.05
C THR A 176 -15.36 2.76 -1.40
N GLN A 177 -16.36 3.33 -0.73
CA GLN A 177 -16.29 4.68 -0.18
C GLN A 177 -15.06 4.96 0.72
N PRO A 178 -14.58 4.04 1.59
CA PRO A 178 -13.37 4.29 2.39
C PRO A 178 -12.12 4.58 1.57
N TRP A 179 -12.02 3.98 0.38
CA TRP A 179 -10.90 4.19 -0.54
C TRP A 179 -11.08 5.47 -1.35
N TRP A 180 -12.31 5.79 -1.79
CA TRP A 180 -12.62 7.05 -2.47
C TRP A 180 -12.26 8.25 -1.60
N GLU A 181 -12.65 8.26 -0.33
CA GLU A 181 -12.31 9.36 0.57
C GLU A 181 -10.81 9.54 0.78
N HIS A 182 -10.04 8.43 0.77
CA HIS A 182 -8.58 8.51 0.87
C HIS A 182 -7.96 9.06 -0.41
N VAL A 183 -8.48 8.67 -1.55
CA VAL A 183 -8.05 9.16 -2.87
C VAL A 183 -8.34 10.67 -3.01
N GLU A 184 -9.54 11.11 -2.65
CA GLU A 184 -9.94 12.52 -2.70
C GLU A 184 -9.10 13.41 -1.78
N GLU A 185 -8.61 12.85 -0.66
CA GLU A 185 -7.76 13.59 0.29
C GLU A 185 -6.33 13.78 -0.22
N VAL A 186 -5.80 12.86 -1.06
CA VAL A 186 -4.34 12.77 -1.29
C VAL A 186 -3.95 12.92 -2.76
N ILE A 187 -4.81 12.53 -3.72
CA ILE A 187 -4.42 12.49 -5.13
C ILE A 187 -4.58 13.88 -5.78
N ASP A 188 -3.46 14.40 -6.30
CA ASP A 188 -3.41 15.65 -7.05
C ASP A 188 -2.79 15.49 -8.45
N ASP A 189 -2.25 14.31 -8.77
CA ASP A 189 -1.65 14.02 -10.06
C ASP A 189 -2.69 14.02 -11.19
N PRO A 190 -2.53 14.85 -12.26
CA PRO A 190 -3.53 14.99 -13.30
C PRO A 190 -3.85 13.70 -14.09
N SER A 191 -2.85 12.81 -14.26
CA SER A 191 -3.04 11.54 -14.98
C SER A 191 -3.81 10.54 -14.12
N LEU A 192 -3.53 10.50 -12.82
CA LEU A 192 -4.27 9.67 -11.88
C LEU A 192 -5.70 10.19 -11.69
N LEU A 193 -5.91 11.51 -11.60
CA LEU A 193 -7.26 12.09 -11.55
C LEU A 193 -8.12 11.74 -12.78
N LYS A 194 -7.51 11.68 -13.98
CA LYS A 194 -8.22 11.21 -15.19
C LYS A 194 -8.56 9.72 -15.08
N PHE A 195 -7.64 8.91 -14.58
CA PHE A 195 -7.87 7.48 -14.39
C PHE A 195 -8.96 7.20 -13.35
N LEU A 196 -8.99 7.95 -12.25
CA LEU A 196 -10.02 7.84 -11.21
C LEU A 196 -11.43 8.12 -11.77
N LYS A 197 -11.58 9.09 -12.69
CA LYS A 197 -12.86 9.34 -13.38
C LYS A 197 -13.35 8.12 -14.18
N GLU A 198 -12.45 7.33 -14.75
CA GLU A 198 -12.85 6.11 -15.45
C GLU A 198 -13.31 5.01 -14.47
N ILE A 199 -12.69 4.91 -13.29
CA ILE A 199 -13.15 4.00 -12.22
C ILE A 199 -14.55 4.44 -11.74
N GLU A 200 -14.75 5.74 -11.48
CA GLU A 200 -16.02 6.31 -11.05
C GLU A 200 -17.14 6.06 -12.07
N LYS A 201 -16.88 6.29 -13.37
CA LYS A 201 -17.85 5.95 -14.43
C LYS A 201 -18.23 4.47 -14.40
N GLY A 202 -17.24 3.60 -14.19
CA GLY A 202 -17.45 2.14 -14.08
C GLY A 202 -18.33 1.76 -12.89
N GLU A 203 -18.22 2.45 -11.76
CA GLU A 203 -19.09 2.25 -10.58
C GLU A 203 -20.51 2.79 -10.79
N LEU A 204 -20.62 3.98 -11.37
CA LEU A 204 -21.92 4.63 -11.59
C LEU A 204 -22.69 4.06 -12.80
N GLY A 205 -22.09 3.11 -13.53
CA GLY A 205 -22.69 2.54 -14.75
C GLY A 205 -22.90 3.56 -15.88
N ARG A 206 -22.20 4.69 -15.84
CA ARG A 206 -22.24 5.72 -16.88
C ARG A 206 -21.29 5.33 -18.02
N LYS A 207 -21.86 5.16 -19.22
CA LYS A 207 -21.10 5.00 -20.46
C LYS A 207 -20.49 6.32 -20.91
#